data_bf63856b45cb2f655cf8f50d5ecf95c3
#
_entry.id   bf63856b45cb2f655cf8f50d5ecf95c3
#
_cell.length_a   1.000
_cell.length_b   1.000
_cell.length_c   1.000
_cell.angle_alpha   90.00
_cell.angle_beta   90.00
_cell.angle_gamma   90.00
#
_symmetry.space_group_name_H-M   'P 1'
#
loop_
_entity.id
_entity.type
_entity.pdbx_description
1 polymer ?
#
loop_
_entity_poly.entity_id
_entity_poly.type
_entity_poly.pdbx_seq_one_letter_code
_entity_poly.pdbx_strand_id
1 'polypeptide(L)'
;QLDTAICKQTIEKTKENYRVKQKSPTEFFQEELMWLLNGRNYTNTILSDSLITRYVKQEDMLPLFNRFYGAAKDYTFVILGDCTIQDIKPLITTYIGGLPKGSNDTDWCYTERNIPYKSCSLIRHTGDSPKASVSLIFQQDSLLEEFSSFTLKSNVMKAMLRTCLLNRLREEMGKVYSVSVASSAGLYPSFLSRTMIGFVCLPEDVDSLVNATQEELQRLYEYPESFDGILTDVKRNLLKDFELDKQKNSFWTSWIRNSIFNQQEDWKYLNNYAQTVNSITAKDISSFAKSLLSTTPMIKAVLYPKN
;
A
#
# COMPACT_ATOMS: atom_id res chain seq x y z
N GLN A 1 -14.42 30.09 9.59
CA GLN A 1 -15.71 30.08 8.91
C GLN A 1 -15.53 29.40 7.55
N LEU A 2 -16.34 28.39 7.23
CA LEU A 2 -16.26 27.74 5.91
C LEU A 2 -16.86 28.64 4.83
N ASP A 3 -16.14 28.82 3.73
CA ASP A 3 -16.66 29.51 2.57
C ASP A 3 -17.65 28.61 1.82
N THR A 4 -18.92 29.03 1.83
CA THR A 4 -20.03 28.29 1.21
C THR A 4 -19.84 28.06 -0.29
N ALA A 5 -19.24 29.03 -1.01
CA ALA A 5 -19.02 28.93 -2.44
C ALA A 5 -17.93 27.89 -2.73
N ILE A 6 -16.82 27.90 -1.97
CA ILE A 6 -15.74 26.93 -2.09
C ILE A 6 -16.24 25.53 -1.77
N CYS A 7 -17.07 25.36 -0.73
CA CYS A 7 -17.65 24.05 -0.38
C CYS A 7 -18.49 23.49 -1.51
N LYS A 8 -19.41 24.27 -2.08
CA LYS A 8 -20.23 23.86 -3.23
C LYS A 8 -19.38 23.49 -4.43
N GLN A 9 -18.41 24.34 -4.77
CA GLN A 9 -17.48 24.06 -5.87
C GLN A 9 -16.70 22.75 -5.66
N THR A 10 -16.25 22.49 -4.44
CA THR A 10 -15.54 21.25 -4.10
C THR A 10 -16.41 20.03 -4.27
N ILE A 11 -17.68 20.08 -3.83
CA ILE A 11 -18.65 18.99 -4.00
C ILE A 11 -18.86 18.70 -5.48
N GLU A 12 -19.13 19.74 -6.30
CA GLU A 12 -19.35 19.55 -7.74
C GLU A 12 -18.10 19.03 -8.46
N LYS A 13 -16.90 19.54 -8.10
CA LYS A 13 -15.64 19.02 -8.64
C LYS A 13 -15.43 17.56 -8.25
N THR A 14 -15.80 17.16 -7.03
CA THR A 14 -15.73 15.78 -6.58
C THR A 14 -16.64 14.88 -7.40
N LYS A 15 -17.90 15.29 -7.62
CA LYS A 15 -18.83 14.55 -8.49
C LYS A 15 -18.28 14.39 -9.90
N GLU A 16 -17.73 15.46 -10.49
CA GLU A 16 -17.18 15.39 -11.84
C GLU A 16 -15.97 14.45 -11.90
N ASN A 17 -15.08 14.47 -10.92
CA ASN A 17 -13.96 13.55 -10.84
C ASN A 17 -14.43 12.09 -10.81
N TYR A 18 -15.49 11.77 -10.07
CA TYR A 18 -16.06 10.42 -10.06
C TYR A 18 -16.76 10.05 -11.37
N ARG A 19 -17.46 10.97 -12.02
CA ARG A 19 -18.03 10.74 -13.37
C ARG A 19 -16.94 10.41 -14.39
N VAL A 20 -15.82 11.11 -14.36
CA VAL A 20 -14.67 10.84 -15.23
C VAL A 20 -14.09 9.45 -14.94
N LYS A 21 -13.86 9.13 -13.66
CA LYS A 21 -13.38 7.80 -13.26
C LYS A 21 -14.30 6.67 -13.72
N GLN A 22 -15.60 6.82 -13.55
CA GLN A 22 -16.58 5.81 -13.98
C GLN A 22 -16.60 5.58 -15.50
N LYS A 23 -16.17 6.59 -16.29
CA LYS A 23 -16.03 6.47 -17.74
C LYS A 23 -14.70 5.84 -18.17
N SER A 24 -13.72 5.78 -17.28
CA SER A 24 -12.42 5.14 -17.53
C SER A 24 -12.48 3.67 -17.13
N PRO A 25 -12.44 2.72 -18.07
CA PRO A 25 -12.49 1.29 -17.74
C PRO A 25 -11.41 0.86 -16.75
N THR A 26 -10.21 1.40 -16.91
CA THR A 26 -9.07 1.08 -16.03
C THR A 26 -9.27 1.59 -14.60
N GLU A 27 -9.70 2.86 -14.44
CA GLU A 27 -9.92 3.43 -13.12
C GLU A 27 -11.11 2.79 -12.42
N PHE A 28 -12.19 2.53 -13.15
CA PHE A 28 -13.37 1.85 -12.61
C PHE A 28 -13.03 0.42 -12.17
N PHE A 29 -12.27 -0.31 -12.99
CA PHE A 29 -11.78 -1.65 -12.64
C PHE A 29 -10.93 -1.65 -11.36
N GLN A 30 -10.06 -0.66 -11.18
CA GLN A 30 -9.28 -0.52 -9.95
C GLN A 30 -10.17 -0.24 -8.71
N GLU A 31 -11.22 0.56 -8.86
CA GLU A 31 -12.19 0.79 -7.78
C GLU A 31 -12.95 -0.49 -7.42
N GLU A 32 -13.43 -1.26 -8.41
CA GLU A 32 -14.07 -2.56 -8.18
C GLU A 32 -13.12 -3.55 -7.48
N LEU A 33 -11.85 -3.58 -7.91
CA LEU A 33 -10.84 -4.41 -7.30
C LEU A 33 -10.61 -4.02 -5.84
N MET A 34 -10.43 -2.74 -5.56
CA MET A 34 -10.23 -2.25 -4.19
C MET A 34 -11.46 -2.51 -3.32
N TRP A 35 -12.66 -2.38 -3.85
CA TRP A 35 -13.90 -2.71 -3.15
C TRP A 35 -13.96 -4.20 -2.81
N LEU A 36 -13.64 -5.09 -3.76
CA LEU A 36 -13.53 -6.53 -3.54
C LEU A 36 -12.51 -6.87 -2.46
N LEU A 37 -11.28 -6.32 -2.57
CA LEU A 37 -10.18 -6.58 -1.65
C LEU A 37 -10.45 -6.13 -0.22
N ASN A 38 -11.32 -5.15 -0.03
CA ASN A 38 -11.76 -4.68 1.29
C ASN A 38 -13.10 -5.29 1.73
N GLY A 39 -13.45 -6.45 1.17
CA GLY A 39 -14.64 -7.21 1.57
C GLY A 39 -15.96 -6.53 1.22
N ARG A 40 -15.97 -5.67 0.21
CA ARG A 40 -17.13 -4.87 -0.20
C ARG A 40 -17.72 -4.02 0.92
N ASN A 41 -16.85 -3.58 1.82
CA ASN A 41 -17.24 -2.79 2.98
C ASN A 41 -17.61 -1.36 2.57
N TYR A 42 -18.56 -0.75 3.30
CA TYR A 42 -19.02 0.62 3.05
C TYR A 42 -17.89 1.67 3.16
N THR A 43 -16.83 1.42 3.92
CA THR A 43 -15.66 2.32 4.01
C THR A 43 -14.89 2.46 2.70
N ASN A 44 -15.10 1.54 1.74
CA ASN A 44 -14.51 1.54 0.42
C ASN A 44 -15.57 1.47 -0.69
N THR A 45 -16.75 2.02 -0.43
CA THR A 45 -17.84 2.06 -1.39
C THR A 45 -17.44 2.84 -2.64
N ILE A 46 -17.77 2.29 -3.81
CA ILE A 46 -17.64 3.01 -5.08
C ILE A 46 -18.62 4.18 -5.07
N LEU A 47 -18.10 5.39 -5.13
CA LEU A 47 -18.91 6.60 -5.05
C LEU A 47 -19.64 6.86 -6.40
N SER A 48 -20.82 7.46 -6.28
CA SER A 48 -21.62 7.92 -7.42
C SER A 48 -22.22 9.29 -7.10
N ASP A 49 -22.68 10.00 -8.12
CA ASP A 49 -23.38 11.28 -7.96
C ASP A 49 -24.52 11.19 -6.96
N SER A 50 -25.30 10.11 -7.02
CA SER A 50 -26.45 9.89 -6.13
C SER A 50 -26.01 9.71 -4.68
N LEU A 51 -24.94 8.95 -4.44
CA LEU A 51 -24.38 8.78 -3.08
C LEU A 51 -23.80 10.08 -2.55
N ILE A 52 -23.01 10.81 -3.36
CA ILE A 52 -22.44 12.10 -2.96
C ILE A 52 -23.57 13.09 -2.64
N THR A 53 -24.60 13.20 -3.51
CA THR A 53 -25.73 14.10 -3.29
C THR A 53 -26.52 13.74 -2.04
N ARG A 54 -26.68 12.44 -1.76
CA ARG A 54 -27.45 11.96 -0.61
C ARG A 54 -26.72 12.17 0.73
N TYR A 55 -25.42 11.91 0.77
CA TYR A 55 -24.68 11.81 2.03
C TYR A 55 -23.71 12.96 2.29
N VAL A 56 -23.26 13.69 1.27
CA VAL A 56 -22.33 14.82 1.47
C VAL A 56 -23.16 16.12 1.61
N LYS A 57 -23.24 16.61 2.83
CA LYS A 57 -23.94 17.85 3.17
C LYS A 57 -22.94 18.92 3.58
N GLN A 58 -23.12 20.13 3.05
CA GLN A 58 -22.24 21.25 3.41
C GLN A 58 -22.31 21.60 4.90
N GLU A 59 -23.51 21.51 5.48
CA GLU A 59 -23.76 21.77 6.91
C GLU A 59 -22.97 20.83 7.84
N ASP A 60 -22.64 19.60 7.39
CA ASP A 60 -21.91 18.62 8.18
C ASP A 60 -20.40 18.83 8.16
N MET A 61 -19.86 19.58 7.19
CA MET A 61 -18.40 19.70 6.98
C MET A 61 -17.70 20.34 8.18
N LEU A 62 -18.20 21.45 8.71
CA LEU A 62 -17.57 22.12 9.83
C LEU A 62 -17.73 21.34 11.16
N PRO A 63 -18.92 20.80 11.49
CA PRO A 63 -19.06 19.91 12.62
C PRO A 63 -18.12 18.69 12.57
N LEU A 64 -18.02 18.03 11.41
CA LEU A 64 -17.12 16.89 11.22
C LEU A 64 -15.65 17.31 11.33
N PHE A 65 -15.26 18.43 10.71
CA PHE A 65 -13.91 18.96 10.84
C PHE A 65 -13.57 19.24 12.31
N ASN A 66 -14.44 19.93 13.03
CA ASN A 66 -14.20 20.23 14.44
C ASN A 66 -14.15 18.97 15.31
N ARG A 67 -14.98 17.97 14.99
CA ARG A 67 -14.99 16.69 15.70
C ARG A 67 -13.67 15.91 15.52
N PHE A 68 -13.15 15.86 14.31
CA PHE A 68 -11.98 15.02 14.01
C PHE A 68 -10.66 15.78 14.06
N TYR A 69 -10.69 17.10 13.85
CA TYR A 69 -9.49 17.92 13.70
C TYR A 69 -9.44 19.16 14.63
N GLY A 70 -10.46 19.39 15.43
CA GLY A 70 -10.57 20.59 16.26
C GLY A 70 -9.80 20.56 17.58
N ALA A 71 -9.23 19.41 17.96
CA ALA A 71 -8.56 19.22 19.25
C ALA A 71 -7.05 19.02 19.08
N ALA A 72 -6.24 20.02 19.48
CA ALA A 72 -4.77 19.93 19.37
C ALA A 72 -4.17 18.80 20.23
N LYS A 73 -4.85 18.35 21.28
CA LYS A 73 -4.41 17.24 22.13
C LYS A 73 -4.24 15.92 21.38
N ASP A 74 -4.95 15.76 20.24
CA ASP A 74 -4.94 14.52 19.45
C ASP A 74 -3.85 14.51 18.38
N TYR A 75 -3.04 15.58 18.29
CA TYR A 75 -1.98 15.70 17.30
C TYR A 75 -0.60 15.45 17.90
N THR A 76 0.22 14.78 17.12
CA THR A 76 1.66 14.74 17.30
C THR A 76 2.31 15.54 16.18
N PHE A 77 3.08 16.56 16.53
CA PHE A 77 3.78 17.41 15.57
C PHE A 77 5.23 16.92 15.44
N VAL A 78 5.63 16.57 14.23
CA VAL A 78 7.02 16.19 13.89
C VAL A 78 7.62 17.29 13.04
N ILE A 79 8.66 17.93 13.56
CA ILE A 79 9.34 19.06 12.91
C ILE A 79 10.79 18.67 12.66
N LEU A 80 11.22 18.76 11.40
CA LEU A 80 12.58 18.45 10.97
C LEU A 80 13.10 19.59 10.09
N GLY A 81 14.31 20.02 10.35
CA GLY A 81 14.96 21.10 9.60
C GLY A 81 16.27 21.52 10.24
N ASP A 82 16.96 22.42 9.56
CA ASP A 82 18.16 23.08 10.08
C ASP A 82 17.76 24.23 11.01
N CYS A 83 17.39 23.90 12.24
CA CYS A 83 16.97 24.85 13.27
C CYS A 83 17.34 24.38 14.65
N THR A 84 17.65 25.33 15.56
CA THR A 84 17.87 25.00 16.97
C THR A 84 16.54 25.01 17.75
N ILE A 85 16.54 24.36 18.92
CA ILE A 85 15.36 24.38 19.80
C ILE A 85 15.05 25.82 20.24
N GLN A 86 16.08 26.65 20.44
CA GLN A 86 15.92 28.07 20.82
C GLN A 86 15.20 28.86 19.72
N ASP A 87 15.54 28.63 18.45
CA ASP A 87 14.93 29.34 17.33
C ASP A 87 13.48 28.95 17.12
N ILE A 88 13.17 27.65 17.24
CA ILE A 88 11.85 27.14 16.92
C ILE A 88 10.84 27.23 18.08
N LYS A 89 11.32 27.24 19.34
CA LYS A 89 10.45 27.27 20.53
C LYS A 89 9.46 28.44 20.54
N PRO A 90 9.83 29.69 20.22
CA PRO A 90 8.87 30.81 20.16
C PRO A 90 7.79 30.58 19.12
N LEU A 91 8.16 30.03 17.94
CA LEU A 91 7.23 29.72 16.86
C LEU A 91 6.25 28.60 17.25
N ILE A 92 6.74 27.53 17.85
CA ILE A 92 5.91 26.45 18.39
C ILE A 92 4.94 26.99 19.44
N THR A 93 5.41 27.83 20.37
CA THR A 93 4.58 28.40 21.41
C THR A 93 3.46 29.26 20.81
N THR A 94 3.78 30.08 19.79
CA THR A 94 2.82 30.97 19.15
C THR A 94 1.82 30.23 18.27
N TYR A 95 2.29 29.35 17.40
CA TYR A 95 1.46 28.76 16.34
C TYR A 95 0.84 27.41 16.74
N ILE A 96 1.53 26.61 17.52
CA ILE A 96 1.03 25.30 17.97
C ILE A 96 0.44 25.40 19.36
N GLY A 97 1.15 26.07 20.30
CA GLY A 97 0.67 26.25 21.67
C GLY A 97 -0.59 27.10 21.79
N GLY A 98 -0.89 27.93 20.78
CA GLY A 98 -2.15 28.69 20.68
C GLY A 98 -3.35 27.92 20.11
N LEU A 99 -3.15 26.67 19.65
CA LEU A 99 -4.24 25.87 19.12
C LEU A 99 -5.23 25.46 20.23
N PRO A 100 -6.54 25.35 19.92
CA PRO A 100 -7.54 24.88 20.87
C PRO A 100 -7.18 23.49 21.40
N LYS A 101 -7.12 23.34 22.73
CA LYS A 101 -6.85 22.03 23.35
C LYS A 101 -7.89 20.99 22.93
N GLY A 102 -9.15 21.43 22.79
CA GLY A 102 -10.28 20.58 22.45
C GLY A 102 -10.74 19.68 23.62
N SER A 103 -11.93 19.16 23.49
CA SER A 103 -12.53 18.23 24.45
C SER A 103 -13.05 16.95 23.80
N ASN A 104 -12.75 16.74 22.51
CA ASN A 104 -13.35 15.65 21.76
C ASN A 104 -12.70 14.32 22.15
N ASP A 105 -13.45 13.48 22.85
CA ASP A 105 -13.16 12.07 22.95
C ASP A 105 -13.79 11.41 21.72
N THR A 106 -12.97 11.23 20.68
CA THR A 106 -13.37 10.47 19.52
C THR A 106 -12.92 9.03 19.75
N ASP A 107 -13.81 8.22 20.30
CA ASP A 107 -13.60 6.77 20.31
C ASP A 107 -13.64 6.27 18.87
N TRP A 108 -12.60 5.60 18.47
CA TRP A 108 -12.60 4.87 17.20
C TRP A 108 -13.29 3.51 17.40
N CYS A 109 -14.10 3.10 16.45
CA CYS A 109 -14.64 1.76 16.42
C CYS A 109 -14.04 0.95 15.27
N TYR A 110 -13.70 -0.29 15.54
CA TYR A 110 -13.25 -1.22 14.53
C TYR A 110 -14.44 -1.67 13.67
N THR A 111 -14.33 -1.48 12.37
CA THR A 111 -15.26 -2.08 11.42
C THR A 111 -14.58 -3.30 10.81
N GLU A 112 -15.14 -4.47 11.07
CA GLU A 112 -14.61 -5.74 10.57
C GLU A 112 -14.47 -5.72 9.05
N ARG A 113 -13.31 -6.16 8.56
CA ARG A 113 -13.04 -6.30 7.14
C ARG A 113 -13.32 -7.75 6.73
N ASN A 114 -14.34 -7.94 5.92
CA ASN A 114 -14.62 -9.26 5.33
C ASN A 114 -13.72 -9.46 4.10
N ILE A 115 -12.42 -9.61 4.32
CA ILE A 115 -11.49 -9.87 3.21
C ILE A 115 -11.80 -11.23 2.57
N PRO A 116 -11.55 -11.41 1.27
CA PRO A 116 -11.76 -12.69 0.62
C PRO A 116 -10.83 -13.78 1.19
N TYR A 117 -11.40 -14.80 1.80
CA TYR A 117 -10.67 -15.99 2.33
C TYR A 117 -10.63 -17.16 1.35
N LYS A 118 -11.15 -16.98 0.15
CA LYS A 118 -11.13 -18.00 -0.93
C LYS A 118 -10.58 -17.37 -2.19
N SER A 119 -9.91 -18.19 -2.99
CA SER A 119 -9.48 -17.79 -4.33
C SER A 119 -10.69 -17.34 -5.14
N CYS A 120 -10.57 -16.18 -5.74
CA CYS A 120 -11.62 -15.60 -6.58
C CYS A 120 -11.02 -14.83 -7.75
N SER A 121 -11.86 -14.51 -8.73
CA SER A 121 -11.43 -13.71 -9.89
C SER A 121 -12.35 -12.53 -10.11
N LEU A 122 -11.75 -11.41 -10.51
CA LEU A 122 -12.42 -10.24 -11.04
C LEU A 122 -12.02 -10.10 -12.51
N ILE A 123 -12.93 -10.39 -13.43
CA ILE A 123 -12.66 -10.34 -14.87
C ILE A 123 -13.61 -9.33 -15.51
N ARG A 124 -13.08 -8.41 -16.33
CA ARG A 124 -13.84 -7.44 -17.11
C ARG A 124 -13.32 -7.36 -18.55
N HIS A 125 -14.24 -7.20 -19.49
CA HIS A 125 -13.96 -7.05 -20.93
C HIS A 125 -14.39 -5.65 -21.37
N THR A 126 -13.76 -4.62 -20.81
CA THR A 126 -14.11 -3.21 -21.04
C THR A 126 -12.91 -2.31 -21.25
N GLY A 127 -11.70 -2.87 -21.33
CA GLY A 127 -10.47 -2.10 -21.48
C GLY A 127 -10.38 -1.40 -22.83
N ASP A 128 -9.94 -0.14 -22.85
CA ASP A 128 -9.70 0.63 -24.08
C ASP A 128 -8.37 0.28 -24.75
N SER A 129 -7.46 -0.36 -24.00
CA SER A 129 -6.18 -0.84 -24.53
C SER A 129 -6.35 -2.17 -25.26
N PRO A 130 -5.62 -2.43 -26.35
CA PRO A 130 -5.61 -3.75 -27.00
C PRO A 130 -4.93 -4.85 -26.16
N LYS A 131 -4.40 -4.52 -25.01
CA LYS A 131 -3.71 -5.41 -24.09
C LYS A 131 -4.53 -5.66 -22.84
N ALA A 132 -4.35 -6.87 -22.27
CA ALA A 132 -4.91 -7.20 -20.96
C ALA A 132 -4.01 -6.70 -19.84
N SER A 133 -4.62 -6.22 -18.76
CA SER A 133 -3.94 -5.88 -17.51
C SER A 133 -4.24 -6.96 -16.47
N VAL A 134 -3.21 -7.57 -15.91
CA VAL A 134 -3.31 -8.68 -14.95
C VAL A 134 -2.77 -8.24 -13.61
N SER A 135 -3.49 -8.58 -12.54
CA SER A 135 -3.02 -8.45 -11.15
C SER A 135 -3.32 -9.74 -10.39
N LEU A 136 -2.29 -10.31 -9.78
CA LEU A 136 -2.39 -11.43 -8.84
C LEU A 136 -2.17 -10.89 -7.44
N ILE A 137 -3.15 -11.06 -6.57
CA ILE A 137 -3.17 -10.44 -5.25
C ILE A 137 -3.27 -11.52 -4.17
N PHE A 138 -2.43 -11.37 -3.14
CA PHE A 138 -2.40 -12.18 -1.94
C PHE A 138 -2.61 -11.28 -0.73
N GLN A 139 -3.58 -11.60 0.11
CA GLN A 139 -3.90 -10.83 1.33
C GLN A 139 -3.86 -11.71 2.55
N GLN A 140 -3.30 -11.18 3.64
CA GLN A 140 -3.22 -11.85 4.93
C GLN A 140 -3.51 -10.85 6.05
N ASP A 141 -4.31 -11.26 7.02
CA ASP A 141 -4.71 -10.48 8.21
C ASP A 141 -4.05 -10.97 9.50
N SER A 142 -3.14 -11.93 9.39
CA SER A 142 -2.41 -12.47 10.53
C SER A 142 -0.93 -12.07 10.45
N LEU A 143 -0.43 -11.42 11.50
CA LEU A 143 0.98 -11.08 11.62
C LEU A 143 1.74 -12.32 12.14
N LEU A 144 2.69 -12.81 11.35
CA LEU A 144 3.42 -14.06 11.62
C LEU A 144 4.69 -13.85 12.44
N GLU A 145 5.17 -12.63 12.54
CA GLU A 145 6.41 -12.26 13.23
C GLU A 145 6.37 -10.77 13.62
N GLU A 146 7.39 -10.27 14.29
CA GLU A 146 7.50 -8.85 14.60
C GLU A 146 7.37 -7.97 13.34
N PHE A 147 6.63 -6.86 13.43
CA PHE A 147 6.25 -6.04 12.28
C PHE A 147 7.44 -5.43 11.52
N SER A 148 8.51 -5.05 12.23
CA SER A 148 9.74 -4.54 11.59
C SER A 148 10.44 -5.62 10.77
N SER A 149 10.55 -6.84 11.30
CA SER A 149 11.08 -8.00 10.59
C SER A 149 10.21 -8.37 9.39
N PHE A 150 8.89 -8.41 9.58
CA PHE A 150 7.91 -8.64 8.51
C PHE A 150 8.09 -7.63 7.38
N THR A 151 8.18 -6.35 7.70
CA THR A 151 8.33 -5.27 6.72
C THR A 151 9.63 -5.38 5.95
N LEU A 152 10.74 -5.70 6.63
CA LEU A 152 12.03 -5.90 5.97
C LEU A 152 12.01 -7.09 5.02
N LYS A 153 11.56 -8.27 5.49
CA LYS A 153 11.47 -9.45 4.65
C LYS A 153 10.52 -9.26 3.47
N SER A 154 9.43 -8.54 3.69
CA SER A 154 8.48 -8.15 2.63
C SER A 154 9.14 -7.27 1.55
N ASN A 155 9.99 -6.32 1.94
CA ASN A 155 10.75 -5.49 1.00
C ASN A 155 11.80 -6.29 0.23
N VAL A 156 12.52 -7.20 0.90
CA VAL A 156 13.48 -8.11 0.24
C VAL A 156 12.74 -9.03 -0.74
N MET A 157 11.68 -9.71 -0.30
CA MET A 157 10.86 -10.58 -1.13
C MET A 157 10.32 -9.86 -2.37
N LYS A 158 9.76 -8.67 -2.18
CA LYS A 158 9.26 -7.81 -3.28
C LYS A 158 10.33 -7.54 -4.33
N ALA A 159 11.54 -7.16 -3.90
CA ALA A 159 12.65 -6.86 -4.80
C ALA A 159 13.15 -8.12 -5.54
N MET A 160 13.27 -9.25 -4.83
CA MET A 160 13.64 -10.54 -5.43
C MET A 160 12.59 -10.99 -6.46
N LEU A 161 11.31 -11.01 -6.09
CA LEU A 161 10.22 -11.41 -6.98
C LEU A 161 10.14 -10.53 -8.23
N ARG A 162 10.33 -9.22 -8.07
CA ARG A 162 10.35 -8.33 -9.24
C ARG A 162 11.46 -8.69 -10.22
N THR A 163 12.66 -9.00 -9.72
CA THR A 163 13.80 -9.35 -10.56
C THR A 163 13.59 -10.70 -11.26
N CYS A 164 13.22 -11.74 -10.50
CA CYS A 164 13.07 -13.07 -11.09
C CYS A 164 11.88 -13.14 -12.07
N LEU A 165 10.76 -12.52 -11.75
CA LEU A 165 9.61 -12.46 -12.64
C LEU A 165 9.88 -11.62 -13.89
N LEU A 166 10.65 -10.53 -13.77
CA LEU A 166 11.07 -9.77 -14.94
C LEU A 166 11.93 -10.61 -15.88
N ASN A 167 12.90 -11.34 -15.33
CA ASN A 167 13.74 -12.26 -16.11
C ASN A 167 12.87 -13.33 -16.79
N ARG A 168 12.00 -14.01 -16.04
CA ARG A 168 11.15 -15.07 -16.55
C ARG A 168 10.17 -14.61 -17.62
N LEU A 169 9.36 -13.57 -17.31
CA LEU A 169 8.24 -13.17 -18.16
C LEU A 169 8.66 -12.25 -19.32
N ARG A 170 9.72 -11.42 -19.12
CA ARG A 170 10.20 -10.49 -20.13
C ARG A 170 11.37 -11.05 -20.91
N GLU A 171 12.46 -11.46 -20.26
CA GLU A 171 13.69 -11.82 -20.97
C GLU A 171 13.59 -13.21 -21.61
N GLU A 172 13.02 -14.20 -20.90
CA GLU A 172 12.93 -15.57 -21.42
C GLU A 172 11.68 -15.76 -22.32
N MET A 173 10.50 -15.27 -21.88
CA MET A 173 9.26 -15.46 -22.63
C MET A 173 8.98 -14.34 -23.65
N GLY A 174 9.52 -13.14 -23.45
CA GLY A 174 9.32 -12.00 -24.35
C GLY A 174 7.89 -11.46 -24.39
N LYS A 175 7.03 -11.80 -23.41
CA LYS A 175 5.58 -11.55 -23.47
C LYS A 175 5.09 -10.34 -22.69
N VAL A 176 5.93 -9.73 -21.85
CA VAL A 176 5.62 -8.53 -21.09
C VAL A 176 6.68 -7.47 -21.28
N TYR A 177 6.31 -6.20 -21.15
CA TYR A 177 7.27 -5.09 -21.12
C TYR A 177 7.87 -4.90 -19.72
N SER A 178 7.05 -5.02 -18.71
CA SER A 178 7.44 -4.82 -17.32
C SER A 178 6.60 -5.67 -16.38
N VAL A 179 7.18 -5.98 -15.22
CA VAL A 179 6.49 -6.62 -14.10
C VAL A 179 6.55 -5.68 -12.89
N SER A 180 5.43 -5.46 -12.26
CA SER A 180 5.34 -4.75 -10.99
C SER A 180 5.12 -5.75 -9.86
N VAL A 181 5.85 -5.58 -8.77
CA VAL A 181 5.58 -6.28 -7.51
C VAL A 181 5.47 -5.22 -6.42
N ALA A 182 4.31 -5.14 -5.81
CA ALA A 182 4.03 -4.25 -4.69
C ALA A 182 3.72 -5.07 -3.45
N SER A 183 4.23 -4.66 -2.30
CA SER A 183 3.88 -5.24 -1.03
C SER A 183 3.67 -4.14 0.00
N SER A 184 2.60 -4.23 0.76
CA SER A 184 2.24 -3.28 1.81
C SER A 184 1.73 -4.02 3.03
N ALA A 185 2.00 -3.47 4.21
CA ALA A 185 1.46 -3.97 5.46
C ALA A 185 1.10 -2.80 6.39
N GLY A 186 0.09 -2.99 7.22
CA GLY A 186 -0.33 -2.04 8.24
C GLY A 186 -0.84 -2.76 9.48
N LEU A 187 -0.58 -2.18 10.67
CA LEU A 187 -1.04 -2.73 11.94
C LEU A 187 -2.46 -2.29 12.29
N TYR A 188 -2.88 -1.12 11.84
CA TYR A 188 -4.13 -0.50 12.25
C TYR A 188 -5.13 -0.38 11.11
N PRO A 189 -6.45 -0.49 11.41
CA PRO A 189 -7.07 -0.83 12.69
C PRO A 189 -6.88 -2.29 13.12
N SER A 190 -6.55 -3.18 12.21
CA SER A 190 -6.08 -4.56 12.39
C SER A 190 -4.98 -4.83 11.39
N PHE A 191 -4.11 -5.79 11.69
CA PHE A 191 -3.06 -6.16 10.74
C PHE A 191 -3.67 -6.55 9.39
N LEU A 192 -3.09 -6.03 8.34
CA LEU A 192 -3.37 -6.43 6.96
C LEU A 192 -2.10 -6.29 6.14
N SER A 193 -1.68 -7.36 5.50
CA SER A 193 -0.68 -7.33 4.44
C SER A 193 -1.27 -7.66 3.09
N ARG A 194 -0.73 -7.05 2.05
CA ARG A 194 -1.14 -7.27 0.67
C ARG A 194 0.08 -7.29 -0.23
N THR A 195 0.26 -8.39 -0.96
CA THR A 195 1.26 -8.49 -2.04
C THR A 195 0.52 -8.57 -3.36
N MET A 196 0.93 -7.75 -4.32
CA MET A 196 0.34 -7.69 -5.66
C MET A 196 1.44 -7.83 -6.72
N ILE A 197 1.25 -8.77 -7.64
CA ILE A 197 2.08 -8.99 -8.82
C ILE A 197 1.26 -8.55 -10.02
N GLY A 198 1.75 -7.59 -10.81
CA GLY A 198 1.01 -7.03 -11.94
C GLY A 198 1.85 -6.96 -13.21
N PHE A 199 1.21 -7.21 -14.36
CA PHE A 199 1.80 -7.06 -15.69
C PHE A 199 0.74 -6.78 -16.75
N VAL A 200 1.21 -6.30 -17.90
CA VAL A 200 0.37 -6.05 -19.09
C VAL A 200 0.89 -6.92 -20.23
N CYS A 201 -0.01 -7.64 -20.89
CA CYS A 201 0.31 -8.60 -21.94
C CYS A 201 -0.77 -8.65 -23.05
N LEU A 202 -0.57 -9.47 -24.07
CA LEU A 202 -1.63 -9.80 -25.02
C LEU A 202 -2.71 -10.66 -24.33
N PRO A 203 -3.99 -10.53 -24.73
CA PRO A 203 -5.09 -11.29 -24.12
C PRO A 203 -4.89 -12.82 -24.13
N GLU A 204 -4.34 -13.34 -25.21
CA GLU A 204 -4.03 -14.77 -25.39
C GLU A 204 -2.91 -15.29 -24.49
N ASP A 205 -2.05 -14.41 -23.98
CA ASP A 205 -0.92 -14.76 -23.13
C ASP A 205 -1.24 -14.78 -21.62
N VAL A 206 -2.42 -14.30 -21.22
CA VAL A 206 -2.78 -14.14 -19.81
C VAL A 206 -2.57 -15.42 -19.00
N ASP A 207 -3.13 -16.53 -19.45
CA ASP A 207 -3.08 -17.77 -18.67
C ASP A 207 -1.66 -18.38 -18.67
N SER A 208 -0.94 -18.30 -19.78
CA SER A 208 0.47 -18.77 -19.84
C SER A 208 1.38 -17.99 -18.89
N LEU A 209 1.17 -16.66 -18.77
CA LEU A 209 1.97 -15.80 -17.89
C LEU A 209 1.57 -15.95 -16.41
N VAL A 210 0.29 -16.17 -16.12
CA VAL A 210 -0.16 -16.51 -14.76
C VAL A 210 0.48 -17.82 -14.30
N ASN A 211 0.46 -18.87 -15.15
CA ASN A 211 1.08 -20.15 -14.85
C ASN A 211 2.60 -20.00 -14.64
N ALA A 212 3.30 -19.29 -15.54
CA ALA A 212 4.73 -19.03 -15.40
C ALA A 212 5.07 -18.25 -14.11
N THR A 213 4.20 -17.33 -13.69
CA THR A 213 4.35 -16.63 -12.41
C THR A 213 4.23 -17.61 -11.24
N GLN A 214 3.26 -18.52 -11.26
CA GLN A 214 3.07 -19.52 -10.20
C GLN A 214 4.24 -20.52 -10.16
N GLU A 215 4.74 -20.95 -11.33
CA GLU A 215 5.93 -21.81 -11.44
C GLU A 215 7.17 -21.14 -10.82
N GLU A 216 7.36 -19.84 -11.06
CA GLU A 216 8.49 -19.11 -10.49
C GLU A 216 8.38 -18.93 -8.97
N LEU A 217 7.16 -18.73 -8.45
CA LEU A 217 6.91 -18.74 -7.01
C LEU A 217 7.21 -20.12 -6.42
N GLN A 218 6.78 -21.20 -7.08
CA GLN A 218 7.07 -22.56 -6.64
C GLN A 218 8.57 -22.85 -6.65
N ARG A 219 9.30 -22.38 -7.67
CA ARG A 219 10.76 -22.49 -7.75
C ARG A 219 11.44 -21.80 -6.56
N LEU A 220 10.97 -20.61 -6.17
CA LEU A 220 11.48 -19.93 -4.97
C LEU A 220 11.25 -20.75 -3.69
N TYR A 221 10.12 -21.47 -3.59
CA TYR A 221 9.83 -22.29 -2.41
C TYR A 221 10.65 -23.57 -2.33
N GLU A 222 10.98 -24.18 -3.46
CA GLU A 222 11.64 -25.46 -3.54
C GLU A 222 13.17 -25.37 -3.66
N TYR A 223 13.67 -24.34 -4.34
CA TYR A 223 15.09 -24.17 -4.65
C TYR A 223 15.60 -22.76 -4.28
N PRO A 224 15.49 -22.36 -2.98
CA PRO A 224 15.83 -21.00 -2.56
C PRO A 224 17.27 -20.61 -2.88
N GLU A 225 18.23 -21.55 -2.85
CA GLU A 225 19.64 -21.32 -3.17
C GLU A 225 19.86 -20.83 -4.60
N SER A 226 18.96 -21.15 -5.53
CA SER A 226 19.04 -20.64 -6.91
C SER A 226 18.82 -19.10 -7.00
N PHE A 227 18.38 -18.48 -5.93
CA PHE A 227 18.14 -17.04 -5.83
C PHE A 227 19.20 -16.27 -5.02
N ASP A 228 20.27 -16.92 -4.56
CA ASP A 228 21.32 -16.28 -3.74
C ASP A 228 22.00 -15.11 -4.46
N GLY A 229 22.20 -15.21 -5.78
CA GLY A 229 22.74 -14.12 -6.59
C GLY A 229 21.80 -12.88 -6.59
N ILE A 230 20.51 -13.09 -6.80
CA ILE A 230 19.49 -12.03 -6.78
C ILE A 230 19.42 -11.42 -5.38
N LEU A 231 19.42 -12.26 -4.34
CA LEU A 231 19.40 -11.79 -2.95
C LEU A 231 20.61 -10.92 -2.63
N THR A 232 21.80 -11.30 -3.10
CA THR A 232 23.05 -10.53 -2.89
C THR A 232 22.92 -9.13 -3.50
N ASP A 233 22.40 -9.02 -4.71
CA ASP A 233 22.20 -7.73 -5.37
C ASP A 233 21.10 -6.89 -4.68
N VAL A 234 20.02 -7.52 -4.26
CA VAL A 234 18.94 -6.87 -3.50
C VAL A 234 19.47 -6.30 -2.20
N LYS A 235 20.25 -7.06 -1.43
CA LYS A 235 20.86 -6.59 -0.17
C LYS A 235 21.77 -5.38 -0.41
N ARG A 236 22.64 -5.45 -1.43
CA ARG A 236 23.53 -4.33 -1.79
C ARG A 236 22.74 -3.06 -2.11
N ASN A 237 21.68 -3.17 -2.89
CA ASN A 237 20.83 -2.04 -3.24
C ASN A 237 20.09 -1.48 -2.02
N LEU A 238 19.50 -2.32 -1.17
CA LEU A 238 18.83 -1.88 0.06
C LEU A 238 19.77 -1.12 1.00
N LEU A 239 20.99 -1.61 1.19
CA LEU A 239 21.99 -0.94 2.03
C LEU A 239 22.41 0.40 1.44
N LYS A 240 22.64 0.47 0.13
CA LYS A 240 22.96 1.71 -0.57
C LYS A 240 21.82 2.73 -0.46
N ASP A 241 20.59 2.30 -0.72
CA ASP A 241 19.42 3.16 -0.67
C ASP A 241 19.17 3.68 0.76
N PHE A 242 19.36 2.83 1.77
CA PHE A 242 19.26 3.22 3.16
C PHE A 242 20.26 4.34 3.55
N GLU A 243 21.52 4.24 3.12
CA GLU A 243 22.51 5.29 3.38
C GLU A 243 22.17 6.60 2.66
N LEU A 244 21.64 6.54 1.45
CA LEU A 244 21.19 7.71 0.71
C LEU A 244 19.92 8.33 1.32
N ASP A 245 19.00 7.50 1.77
CA ASP A 245 17.73 7.95 2.35
C ASP A 245 17.92 8.63 3.70
N LYS A 246 18.86 8.17 4.54
CA LYS A 246 19.21 8.83 5.80
C LYS A 246 19.66 10.29 5.65
N GLN A 247 20.07 10.70 4.45
CA GLN A 247 20.44 12.10 4.15
C GLN A 247 19.21 12.98 3.86
N LYS A 248 18.02 12.42 3.79
CA LYS A 248 16.77 13.13 3.42
C LYS A 248 15.88 13.37 4.63
N ASN A 249 15.36 14.58 4.79
CA ASN A 249 14.38 14.90 5.83
C ASN A 249 13.12 14.03 5.70
N SER A 250 12.70 13.68 4.48
CA SER A 250 11.54 12.81 4.23
C SER A 250 11.68 11.41 4.84
N PHE A 251 12.89 10.86 4.87
CA PHE A 251 13.17 9.59 5.53
C PHE A 251 12.88 9.69 7.04
N TRP A 252 13.47 10.69 7.70
CA TRP A 252 13.31 10.89 9.15
C TRP A 252 11.88 11.24 9.53
N THR A 253 11.21 12.09 8.75
CA THR A 253 9.78 12.40 8.98
C THR A 253 8.92 11.14 8.91
N SER A 254 9.13 10.31 7.90
CA SER A 254 8.38 9.06 7.73
C SER A 254 8.71 8.04 8.82
N TRP A 255 9.98 7.92 9.17
CA TRP A 255 10.44 7.03 10.23
C TRP A 255 9.81 7.38 11.58
N ILE A 256 9.99 8.62 12.03
CA ILE A 256 9.47 9.11 13.32
C ILE A 256 7.94 8.99 13.36
N ARG A 257 7.25 9.42 12.29
CA ARG A 257 5.79 9.30 12.21
C ARG A 257 5.33 7.85 12.34
N ASN A 258 5.96 6.92 11.62
CA ASN A 258 5.59 5.51 11.65
C ASN A 258 5.90 4.87 13.00
N SER A 259 7.04 5.21 13.62
CA SER A 259 7.39 4.76 14.98
C SER A 259 6.33 5.18 16.00
N ILE A 260 5.93 6.45 15.97
CA ILE A 260 4.89 6.98 16.87
C ILE A 260 3.54 6.32 16.59
N PHE A 261 3.14 6.25 15.32
CA PHE A 261 1.85 5.69 14.90
C PHE A 261 1.72 4.21 15.26
N ASN A 262 2.78 3.44 15.04
CA ASN A 262 2.80 2.01 15.34
C ASN A 262 3.15 1.71 16.80
N GLN A 263 3.41 2.73 17.61
CA GLN A 263 3.86 2.60 19.01
C GLN A 263 5.10 1.69 19.15
N GLN A 264 6.00 1.79 18.19
CA GLN A 264 7.23 1.00 18.12
C GLN A 264 8.44 1.91 18.26
N GLU A 265 9.26 1.67 19.28
CA GLU A 265 10.55 2.37 19.47
C GLU A 265 11.66 1.65 18.67
N ASP A 266 11.64 1.80 17.37
CA ASP A 266 12.51 1.03 16.45
C ASP A 266 13.93 1.59 16.27
N TRP A 267 14.47 2.35 17.22
CA TRP A 267 15.84 2.84 17.15
C TRP A 267 16.88 1.73 17.08
N LYS A 268 16.64 0.60 17.74
CA LYS A 268 17.50 -0.60 17.65
C LYS A 268 17.50 -1.17 16.24
N TYR A 269 16.35 -1.21 15.61
CA TYR A 269 16.20 -1.68 14.23
C TYR A 269 17.00 -0.77 13.27
N LEU A 270 16.88 0.55 13.41
CA LEU A 270 17.62 1.51 12.59
C LEU A 270 19.14 1.32 12.72
N ASN A 271 19.64 1.18 13.95
CA ASN A 271 21.06 1.00 14.23
C ASN A 271 21.59 -0.34 13.72
N ASN A 272 20.77 -1.38 13.74
CA ASN A 272 21.15 -2.73 13.33
C ASN A 272 20.72 -3.07 11.91
N TYR A 273 20.16 -2.11 11.14
CA TYR A 273 19.59 -2.36 9.82
C TYR A 273 20.54 -3.12 8.89
N ALA A 274 21.78 -2.66 8.78
CA ALA A 274 22.79 -3.31 7.92
C ALA A 274 23.09 -4.75 8.36
N GLN A 275 23.21 -4.99 9.67
CA GLN A 275 23.43 -6.34 10.19
C GLN A 275 22.22 -7.24 9.92
N THR A 276 21.01 -6.72 10.15
CA THR A 276 19.76 -7.45 9.92
C THR A 276 19.59 -7.80 8.43
N VAL A 277 19.81 -6.84 7.51
CA VAL A 277 19.77 -7.10 6.06
C VAL A 277 20.79 -8.17 5.67
N ASN A 278 22.03 -8.10 6.18
CA ASN A 278 23.07 -9.06 5.84
C ASN A 278 22.79 -10.48 6.38
N SER A 279 22.08 -10.61 7.50
CA SER A 279 21.74 -11.91 8.08
C SER A 279 20.64 -12.67 7.35
N ILE A 280 19.81 -12.00 6.54
CA ILE A 280 18.72 -12.64 5.78
C ILE A 280 19.30 -13.62 4.78
N THR A 281 18.79 -14.85 4.74
CA THR A 281 19.16 -15.89 3.77
C THR A 281 18.05 -16.07 2.71
N ALA A 282 18.38 -16.69 1.57
CA ALA A 282 17.36 -17.01 0.58
C ALA A 282 16.31 -18.00 1.14
N LYS A 283 16.71 -18.87 2.07
CA LYS A 283 15.80 -19.77 2.78
C LYS A 283 14.81 -19.01 3.68
N ASP A 284 15.25 -17.94 4.34
CA ASP A 284 14.35 -17.11 5.14
C ASP A 284 13.29 -16.45 4.27
N ILE A 285 13.70 -15.90 3.11
CA ILE A 285 12.77 -15.28 2.16
C ILE A 285 11.86 -16.31 1.50
N SER A 286 12.37 -17.50 1.16
CA SER A 286 11.56 -18.59 0.65
C SER A 286 10.47 -18.99 1.64
N SER A 287 10.82 -19.22 2.91
CA SER A 287 9.88 -19.57 3.96
C SER A 287 8.84 -18.47 4.19
N PHE A 288 9.29 -17.21 4.21
CA PHE A 288 8.42 -16.05 4.32
C PHE A 288 7.47 -15.91 3.12
N ALA A 289 7.98 -16.01 1.90
CA ALA A 289 7.18 -15.96 0.68
C ALA A 289 6.15 -17.10 0.64
N LYS A 290 6.56 -18.32 1.02
CA LYS A 290 5.66 -19.47 1.10
C LYS A 290 4.52 -19.23 2.09
N SER A 291 4.82 -18.69 3.27
CA SER A 291 3.79 -18.38 4.27
C SER A 291 2.81 -17.28 3.82
N LEU A 292 3.24 -16.33 3.00
CA LEU A 292 2.39 -15.25 2.50
C LEU A 292 1.64 -15.60 1.22
N LEU A 293 2.26 -16.33 0.29
CA LEU A 293 1.75 -16.44 -1.08
C LEU A 293 1.18 -17.83 -1.38
N SER A 294 1.61 -18.90 -0.68
CA SER A 294 1.07 -20.23 -0.92
C SER A 294 -0.07 -20.61 0.03
N THR A 295 -0.09 -20.03 1.23
CA THR A 295 -1.13 -20.33 2.25
C THR A 295 -2.33 -19.40 2.13
N THR A 296 -2.20 -18.28 1.42
CA THR A 296 -3.29 -17.33 1.20
C THR A 296 -3.97 -17.55 -0.15
N PRO A 297 -5.29 -17.35 -0.22
CA PRO A 297 -6.00 -17.44 -1.49
C PRO A 297 -5.51 -16.39 -2.49
N MET A 298 -5.20 -16.82 -3.71
CA MET A 298 -4.88 -15.91 -4.79
C MET A 298 -6.14 -15.29 -5.38
N ILE A 299 -6.15 -13.96 -5.48
CA ILE A 299 -7.16 -13.19 -6.18
C ILE A 299 -6.60 -12.82 -7.56
N LYS A 300 -7.22 -13.34 -8.63
CA LYS A 300 -6.85 -13.05 -10.02
C LYS A 300 -7.75 -11.92 -10.54
N ALA A 301 -7.18 -10.76 -10.81
CA ALA A 301 -7.89 -9.65 -11.42
C ALA A 301 -7.37 -9.40 -12.84
N VAL A 302 -8.28 -9.40 -13.84
CA VAL A 302 -7.91 -9.21 -15.25
C VAL A 302 -8.88 -8.24 -15.91
N LEU A 303 -8.31 -7.19 -16.48
CA LEU A 303 -9.02 -6.28 -17.37
C LEU A 303 -8.61 -6.59 -18.81
N TYR A 304 -9.49 -7.22 -19.56
CA TYR A 304 -9.34 -7.49 -20.98
C TYR A 304 -9.77 -6.30 -21.85
N PRO A 305 -9.27 -6.21 -23.09
CA PRO A 305 -9.83 -5.32 -24.09
C PRO A 305 -11.33 -5.49 -24.22
N LYS A 306 -12.01 -4.43 -24.68
CA LYS A 306 -13.39 -4.51 -25.13
C LYS A 306 -13.42 -5.32 -26.43
N ASN A 307 -14.32 -6.29 -26.50
CA ASN A 307 -14.59 -7.08 -27.72
C ASN A 307 -15.10 -6.20 -28.86
#